data_afeebf05b35d18798873be9bbec0fb99
#
_entry.id   afeebf05b35d18798873be9bbec0fb99
#
_cell.length_a   1.000
_cell.length_b   1.000
_cell.length_c   1.000
_cell.angle_alpha   90.00
_cell.angle_beta   90.00
_cell.angle_gamma   90.00
#
_symmetry.space_group_name_H-M   'P 1'
#
loop_
_entity.id
_entity.type
_entity.pdbx_description
1 polymer ?
#
loop_
_entity_poly.entity_id
_entity_poly.type
_entity_poly.pdbx_seq_one_letter_code
_entity_poly.pdbx_strand_id
1 'polypeptide(L)'
;YKEGQKASYEPENSKLEIWLTGITTVGVIAMLAPGLIVWAEFVQVPDNAVEVEAIGQQWHWSYRYPGDDGEFGDIDPTLISVGNPFGMDPTDERGQDDILVANPQMHLQIDQPVKILLRSKDVLHNFTVAEFRVKMDMVPGMVTYMWLTPTLEGSYDVLCEELCGM
;
A
#
# COMPACT_ATOMS: atom_id res chain seq x y z
N TYR A 1 -0.77 12.53 50.23
CA TYR A 1 -1.84 13.22 50.96
C TYR A 1 -1.54 13.15 52.47
N LYS A 2 -1.33 14.29 53.10
CA LYS A 2 -1.11 14.34 54.56
C LYS A 2 -2.39 14.78 55.25
N GLU A 3 -2.70 14.17 56.39
CA GLU A 3 -3.88 14.48 57.15
C GLU A 3 -3.89 15.98 57.56
N GLY A 4 -4.99 16.68 57.30
CA GLY A 4 -5.13 18.12 57.50
C GLY A 4 -4.68 19.02 56.35
N GLN A 5 -4.10 18.50 55.30
CA GLN A 5 -3.71 19.27 54.10
C GLN A 5 -4.93 19.44 53.15
N LYS A 6 -5.27 20.67 52.86
CA LYS A 6 -6.32 21.02 51.89
C LYS A 6 -5.68 21.24 50.51
N ALA A 7 -6.36 20.79 49.48
CA ALA A 7 -5.97 21.11 48.10
C ALA A 7 -6.12 22.63 47.87
N SER A 8 -5.19 23.21 47.12
CA SER A 8 -5.32 24.58 46.66
C SER A 8 -6.43 24.67 45.61
N TYR A 9 -7.27 25.64 45.72
CA TYR A 9 -8.34 25.92 44.76
C TYR A 9 -7.82 26.94 43.75
N GLU A 10 -7.44 26.46 42.56
CA GLU A 10 -7.03 27.29 41.42
C GLU A 10 -7.99 27.01 40.25
N PRO A 11 -9.10 27.78 40.14
CA PRO A 11 -10.11 27.52 39.09
C PRO A 11 -9.59 27.82 37.68
N GLU A 12 -8.65 28.74 37.55
CA GLU A 12 -8.04 29.13 36.27
C GLU A 12 -6.57 29.53 36.47
N ASN A 13 -5.70 29.02 35.62
CA ASN A 13 -4.32 29.41 35.54
C ASN A 13 -3.90 29.65 34.09
N SER A 14 -4.29 30.80 33.55
CA SER A 14 -4.05 31.16 32.15
C SER A 14 -2.60 31.10 31.74
N LYS A 15 -1.63 31.33 32.65
CA LYS A 15 -0.19 31.21 32.33
C LYS A 15 0.19 29.76 32.12
N LEU A 16 -0.27 28.87 32.99
CA LEU A 16 0.00 27.44 32.85
C LEU A 16 -0.64 26.86 31.57
N GLU A 17 -1.88 27.25 31.29
CA GLU A 17 -2.60 26.84 30.09
C GLU A 17 -1.88 27.28 28.80
N ILE A 18 -1.47 28.55 28.71
CA ILE A 18 -0.73 29.08 27.57
C ILE A 18 0.61 28.34 27.41
N TRP A 19 1.35 28.11 28.49
CA TRP A 19 2.62 27.37 28.42
C TRP A 19 2.41 25.93 28.01
N LEU A 20 1.47 25.21 28.59
CA LEU A 20 1.18 23.82 28.24
C LEU A 20 0.73 23.73 26.77
N THR A 21 -0.19 24.59 26.35
CA THR A 21 -0.66 24.62 24.97
C THR A 21 0.49 24.96 24.00
N GLY A 22 1.31 25.95 24.31
CA GLY A 22 2.44 26.34 23.49
C GLY A 22 3.48 25.21 23.34
N ILE A 23 3.88 24.58 24.44
CA ILE A 23 4.83 23.47 24.43
C ILE A 23 4.28 22.27 23.67
N THR A 24 3.03 21.89 23.91
CA THR A 24 2.42 20.75 23.20
C THR A 24 2.26 21.05 21.70
N THR A 25 1.87 22.27 21.34
CA THR A 25 1.75 22.68 19.93
C THR A 25 3.07 22.58 19.21
N VAL A 26 4.15 23.15 19.80
CA VAL A 26 5.49 23.05 19.22
C VAL A 26 5.97 21.59 19.12
N GLY A 27 5.72 20.79 20.16
CA GLY A 27 6.06 19.37 20.17
C GLY A 27 5.35 18.59 19.06
N VAL A 28 4.04 18.82 18.90
CA VAL A 28 3.25 18.19 17.81
C VAL A 28 3.73 18.61 16.45
N ILE A 29 4.00 19.89 16.22
CA ILE A 29 4.54 20.38 14.94
C ILE A 29 5.90 19.75 14.64
N ALA A 30 6.77 19.67 15.64
CA ALA A 30 8.12 19.09 15.48
C ALA A 30 8.09 17.60 15.14
N MET A 31 7.09 16.87 15.59
CA MET A 31 6.88 15.47 15.26
C MET A 31 6.14 15.27 13.92
N LEU A 32 5.17 16.13 13.63
CA LEU A 32 4.32 16.00 12.44
C LEU A 32 5.06 16.39 11.16
N ALA A 33 5.86 17.46 11.19
CA ALA A 33 6.54 17.97 10.00
C ALA A 33 7.45 16.93 9.31
N PRO A 34 8.38 16.26 10.01
CA PRO A 34 9.17 15.19 9.39
C PRO A 34 8.31 13.99 8.94
N GLY A 35 7.25 13.67 9.68
CA GLY A 35 6.31 12.62 9.29
C GLY A 35 5.60 12.91 7.97
N LEU A 36 5.19 14.16 7.72
CA LEU A 36 4.57 14.57 6.46
C LEU A 36 5.56 14.53 5.29
N ILE A 37 6.84 14.85 5.52
CA ILE A 37 7.88 14.75 4.48
C ILE A 37 8.04 13.29 4.05
N VAL A 38 8.24 12.38 5.00
CA VAL A 38 8.37 10.93 4.71
C VAL A 38 7.10 10.38 4.06
N TRP A 39 5.93 10.83 4.50
CA TRP A 39 4.67 10.41 3.87
C TRP A 39 4.57 10.90 2.42
N ALA A 40 5.00 12.13 2.13
CA ALA A 40 5.01 12.65 0.76
C ALA A 40 5.91 11.79 -0.16
N GLU A 41 7.11 11.41 0.31
CA GLU A 41 7.99 10.48 -0.41
C GLU A 41 7.35 9.11 -0.63
N PHE A 42 6.63 8.60 0.37
CA PHE A 42 5.95 7.30 0.29
C PHE A 42 4.84 7.26 -0.77
N VAL A 43 4.11 8.36 -0.98
CA VAL A 43 3.00 8.41 -1.95
C VAL A 43 3.42 8.87 -3.34
N GLN A 44 4.60 9.49 -3.50
CA GLN A 44 5.10 9.94 -4.78
C GLN A 44 5.87 8.82 -5.49
N VAL A 45 5.26 8.26 -6.53
CA VAL A 45 5.91 7.24 -7.35
C VAL A 45 6.99 7.90 -8.23
N PRO A 46 8.22 7.35 -8.29
CA PRO A 46 9.23 7.82 -9.21
C PRO A 46 8.80 7.69 -10.69
N ASP A 47 9.14 8.67 -11.51
CA ASP A 47 8.76 8.71 -12.94
C ASP A 47 9.30 7.52 -13.75
N ASN A 48 10.39 6.89 -13.29
CA ASN A 48 11.02 5.74 -13.92
C ASN A 48 10.56 4.39 -13.31
N ALA A 49 9.52 4.39 -12.52
CA ALA A 49 8.99 3.14 -11.95
C ALA A 49 8.30 2.31 -13.02
N VAL A 50 8.65 1.04 -13.10
CA VAL A 50 7.90 0.07 -13.89
C VAL A 50 6.62 -0.34 -13.16
N GLU A 51 5.56 -0.66 -13.88
CA GLU A 51 4.30 -1.08 -13.26
C GLU A 51 4.20 -2.60 -13.24
N VAL A 52 3.63 -3.13 -12.17
CA VAL A 52 3.22 -4.53 -12.02
C VAL A 52 1.84 -4.54 -11.43
N GLU A 53 0.97 -5.38 -11.90
CA GLU A 53 -0.38 -5.51 -11.35
C GLU A 53 -0.53 -6.82 -10.59
N ALA A 54 -1.11 -6.73 -9.39
CA ALA A 54 -1.41 -7.88 -8.54
C ALA A 54 -2.91 -7.94 -8.24
N ILE A 55 -3.51 -9.11 -8.38
CA ILE A 55 -4.89 -9.36 -8.00
C ILE A 55 -4.96 -10.45 -6.93
N GLY A 56 -5.66 -10.13 -5.83
CA GLY A 56 -5.97 -11.06 -4.77
C GLY A 56 -7.32 -11.73 -4.97
N GLN A 57 -7.39 -13.00 -4.65
CA GLN A 57 -8.66 -13.74 -4.58
C GLN A 57 -8.56 -14.82 -3.51
N GLN A 58 -9.65 -15.37 -3.09
CA GLN A 58 -9.74 -16.49 -2.14
C GLN A 58 -9.28 -17.80 -2.79
N TRP A 59 -8.07 -18.34 -2.54
CA TRP A 59 -7.01 -17.81 -1.66
C TRP A 59 -5.69 -17.91 -2.40
N HIS A 60 -5.47 -17.08 -3.39
CA HIS A 60 -4.19 -17.00 -4.10
C HIS A 60 -3.99 -15.62 -4.74
N TRP A 61 -2.76 -15.39 -5.19
CA TRP A 61 -2.34 -14.21 -5.93
C TRP A 61 -2.15 -14.55 -7.41
N SER A 62 -2.47 -13.61 -8.28
CA SER A 62 -2.05 -13.61 -9.69
C SER A 62 -1.39 -12.28 -10.00
N TYR A 63 -0.45 -12.30 -10.93
CA TYR A 63 0.31 -11.12 -11.31
C TYR A 63 0.26 -10.91 -12.80
N ARG A 64 0.29 -9.64 -13.21
CA ARG A 64 0.36 -9.23 -14.60
C ARG A 64 1.47 -8.20 -14.74
N TYR A 65 2.29 -8.35 -15.77
CA TYR A 65 3.32 -7.39 -16.15
C TYR A 65 2.94 -6.81 -17.49
N PRO A 66 3.19 -5.51 -17.73
CA PRO A 66 3.10 -4.96 -19.07
C PRO A 66 4.16 -5.64 -19.94
N GLY A 67 3.85 -5.82 -21.19
CA GLY A 67 4.77 -6.43 -22.13
C GLY A 67 5.93 -5.52 -22.53
N ASP A 68 6.38 -5.67 -23.75
CA ASP A 68 7.51 -4.91 -24.29
C ASP A 68 7.19 -3.43 -24.50
N ASP A 69 5.91 -3.07 -24.68
CA ASP A 69 5.46 -1.69 -24.84
C ASP A 69 5.37 -0.92 -23.49
N GLY A 70 5.39 -1.63 -22.36
CA GLY A 70 5.30 -1.06 -21.02
C GLY A 70 3.91 -0.55 -20.62
N GLU A 71 2.87 -0.86 -21.40
CA GLU A 71 1.49 -0.47 -21.16
C GLU A 71 0.61 -1.69 -20.89
N PHE A 72 -0.33 -1.57 -19.97
CA PHE A 72 -1.33 -2.62 -19.76
C PHE A 72 -2.49 -2.50 -20.75
N GLY A 73 -2.91 -3.64 -21.30
CA GLY A 73 -4.17 -3.71 -22.03
C GLY A 73 -5.39 -3.47 -21.15
N ASP A 74 -6.50 -3.09 -21.80
CA ASP A 74 -7.77 -2.85 -21.14
C ASP A 74 -8.33 -4.12 -20.49
N ILE A 75 -9.08 -3.94 -19.43
CA ILE A 75 -9.73 -5.02 -18.70
C ILE A 75 -11.25 -4.81 -18.66
N ASP A 76 -11.98 -5.90 -18.80
CA ASP A 76 -13.44 -5.95 -18.64
C ASP A 76 -13.79 -6.96 -17.55
N PRO A 77 -14.45 -6.54 -16.46
CA PRO A 77 -14.86 -7.45 -15.39
C PRO A 77 -15.74 -8.63 -15.88
N THR A 78 -16.41 -8.49 -17.00
CA THR A 78 -17.25 -9.55 -17.57
C THR A 78 -16.44 -10.69 -18.21
N LEU A 79 -15.14 -10.43 -18.51
CA LEU A 79 -14.21 -11.40 -19.07
C LEU A 79 -13.42 -12.17 -18.01
N ILE A 80 -13.64 -11.85 -16.73
CA ILE A 80 -12.95 -12.53 -15.63
C ILE A 80 -13.32 -14.02 -15.62
N SER A 81 -12.30 -14.87 -15.67
CA SER A 81 -12.41 -16.31 -15.63
C SER A 81 -11.23 -16.92 -14.86
N VAL A 82 -11.20 -18.26 -14.76
CA VAL A 82 -10.07 -18.98 -14.14
C VAL A 82 -8.75 -18.74 -14.90
N GLY A 83 -8.80 -18.71 -16.24
CA GLY A 83 -7.64 -18.48 -17.09
C GLY A 83 -7.34 -17.00 -17.36
N ASN A 84 -8.24 -16.10 -16.97
CA ASN A 84 -8.11 -14.66 -17.15
C ASN A 84 -8.58 -13.93 -15.87
N PRO A 85 -7.79 -13.99 -14.80
CA PRO A 85 -8.20 -13.43 -13.50
C PRO A 85 -8.33 -11.91 -13.50
N PHE A 86 -7.68 -11.22 -14.42
CA PHE A 86 -7.74 -9.77 -14.57
C PHE A 86 -8.91 -9.30 -15.46
N GLY A 87 -9.47 -10.19 -16.29
CA GLY A 87 -10.47 -9.81 -17.29
C GLY A 87 -9.86 -9.06 -18.47
N MET A 88 -8.64 -9.43 -18.87
CA MET A 88 -7.95 -8.81 -20.02
C MET A 88 -8.78 -8.94 -21.28
N ASP A 89 -8.93 -7.85 -22.03
CA ASP A 89 -9.61 -7.85 -23.33
C ASP A 89 -8.67 -8.42 -24.42
N PRO A 90 -9.01 -9.57 -25.01
CA PRO A 90 -8.17 -10.17 -26.02
C PRO A 90 -8.16 -9.40 -27.35
N THR A 91 -9.01 -8.39 -27.50
CA THR A 91 -9.07 -7.54 -28.70
C THR A 91 -8.27 -6.26 -28.60
N ASP A 92 -7.79 -5.91 -27.39
CA ASP A 92 -6.91 -4.77 -27.20
C ASP A 92 -5.47 -5.12 -27.59
N GLU A 93 -4.92 -4.39 -28.56
CA GLU A 93 -3.56 -4.60 -29.08
C GLU A 93 -2.49 -4.39 -28.01
N ARG A 94 -2.69 -3.45 -27.05
CA ARG A 94 -1.76 -3.16 -25.95
C ARG A 94 -1.61 -4.34 -24.98
N GLY A 95 -2.67 -5.14 -24.82
CA GLY A 95 -2.68 -6.26 -23.88
C GLY A 95 -2.22 -7.59 -24.45
N GLN A 96 -1.84 -7.64 -25.76
CA GLN A 96 -1.46 -8.90 -26.39
C GLN A 96 -0.09 -9.41 -25.97
N ASP A 97 0.79 -8.52 -25.54
CA ASP A 97 2.11 -8.83 -25.01
C ASP A 97 2.18 -8.85 -23.49
N ASP A 98 1.05 -8.53 -22.78
CA ASP A 98 0.95 -8.62 -21.33
C ASP A 98 1.29 -10.04 -20.84
N ILE A 99 2.13 -10.10 -19.83
CA ILE A 99 2.60 -11.36 -19.25
C ILE A 99 1.76 -11.70 -18.02
N LEU A 100 0.85 -12.67 -18.17
CA LEU A 100 0.07 -13.20 -17.07
C LEU A 100 0.84 -14.30 -16.32
N VAL A 101 1.14 -14.09 -15.05
CA VAL A 101 1.78 -15.09 -14.19
C VAL A 101 0.73 -15.75 -13.30
N ALA A 102 0.37 -16.97 -13.67
CA ALA A 102 -0.56 -17.80 -12.90
C ALA A 102 0.09 -18.50 -11.70
N ASN A 103 1.42 -18.56 -11.66
CA ASN A 103 2.19 -19.03 -10.49
C ASN A 103 2.21 -17.90 -9.46
N PRO A 104 1.99 -18.16 -8.15
CA PRO A 104 1.94 -17.12 -7.12
C PRO A 104 3.31 -16.50 -6.78
N GLN A 105 4.19 -16.35 -7.76
CA GLN A 105 5.51 -15.74 -7.61
C GLN A 105 5.62 -14.49 -8.46
N MET A 106 5.79 -13.35 -7.78
CA MET A 106 6.10 -12.08 -8.42
C MET A 106 7.62 -11.90 -8.50
N HIS A 107 8.12 -11.55 -9.68
CA HIS A 107 9.54 -11.30 -9.91
C HIS A 107 9.79 -9.82 -10.11
N LEU A 108 10.68 -9.24 -9.33
CA LEU A 108 11.05 -7.83 -9.40
C LEU A 108 12.55 -7.70 -9.67
N GLN A 109 12.92 -6.68 -10.44
CA GLN A 109 14.31 -6.39 -10.74
C GLN A 109 14.93 -5.58 -9.61
N ILE A 110 16.16 -5.92 -9.22
CA ILE A 110 16.96 -5.16 -8.27
C ILE A 110 17.25 -3.75 -8.80
N ASP A 111 17.26 -2.77 -7.89
CA ASP A 111 17.55 -1.35 -8.14
C ASP A 111 16.59 -0.67 -9.13
N GLN A 112 15.51 -1.34 -9.54
CA GLN A 112 14.47 -0.78 -10.37
C GLN A 112 13.27 -0.38 -9.49
N PRO A 113 12.87 0.90 -9.46
CA PRO A 113 11.61 1.29 -8.83
C PRO A 113 10.43 0.57 -9.50
N VAL A 114 9.55 0.03 -8.70
CA VAL A 114 8.34 -0.65 -9.16
C VAL A 114 7.12 -0.07 -8.47
N LYS A 115 6.09 0.23 -9.24
CA LYS A 115 4.75 0.55 -8.76
C LYS A 115 3.88 -0.69 -8.89
N ILE A 116 3.35 -1.16 -7.78
CA ILE A 116 2.48 -2.33 -7.73
C ILE A 116 1.04 -1.84 -7.65
N LEU A 117 0.27 -2.08 -8.70
CA LEU A 117 -1.17 -1.85 -8.74
C LEU A 117 -1.87 -3.03 -8.09
N LEU A 118 -2.76 -2.76 -7.14
CA LEU A 118 -3.38 -3.76 -6.31
C LEU A 118 -4.89 -3.81 -6.53
N ARG A 119 -5.39 -4.97 -6.85
CA ARG A 119 -6.83 -5.23 -7.07
C ARG A 119 -7.30 -6.41 -6.25
N SER A 120 -8.59 -6.43 -5.95
CA SER A 120 -9.26 -7.59 -5.39
C SER A 120 -10.37 -8.06 -6.32
N LYS A 121 -10.47 -9.38 -6.48
CA LYS A 121 -11.51 -10.03 -7.29
C LYS A 121 -12.80 -10.28 -6.50
N ASP A 122 -12.73 -10.49 -5.21
CA ASP A 122 -13.83 -10.99 -4.38
C ASP A 122 -14.04 -10.19 -3.10
N VAL A 123 -13.18 -10.34 -2.11
CA VAL A 123 -13.29 -9.70 -0.79
C VAL A 123 -12.09 -8.81 -0.52
N LEU A 124 -12.06 -8.16 0.64
CA LEU A 124 -10.86 -7.44 1.08
C LEU A 124 -9.70 -8.41 1.25
N HIS A 125 -8.56 -8.06 0.68
CA HIS A 125 -7.27 -8.68 0.92
C HIS A 125 -6.27 -7.61 1.33
N ASN A 126 -5.11 -8.04 1.76
CA ASN A 126 -4.02 -7.13 2.09
C ASN A 126 -2.72 -7.70 1.51
N PHE A 127 -2.01 -6.88 0.76
CA PHE A 127 -0.71 -7.23 0.21
C PHE A 127 0.37 -6.76 1.17
N THR A 128 0.98 -7.69 1.89
CA THR A 128 2.02 -7.41 2.88
C THR A 128 3.30 -8.15 2.54
N VAL A 129 4.43 -7.44 2.55
CA VAL A 129 5.77 -8.02 2.56
C VAL A 129 6.49 -7.48 3.79
N ALA A 130 6.57 -8.32 4.83
CA ALA A 130 7.04 -7.89 6.16
C ALA A 130 8.49 -7.39 6.14
N GLU A 131 9.36 -8.04 5.37
CA GLU A 131 10.77 -7.66 5.23
C GLU A 131 10.94 -6.28 4.57
N PHE A 132 10.03 -5.91 3.68
CA PHE A 132 10.03 -4.60 3.01
C PHE A 132 9.33 -3.53 3.85
N ARG A 133 8.65 -3.92 4.93
CA ARG A 133 7.79 -3.04 5.77
C ARG A 133 6.71 -2.32 4.95
N VAL A 134 6.18 -3.00 3.96
CA VAL A 134 5.10 -2.49 3.12
C VAL A 134 3.82 -3.28 3.35
N LYS A 135 2.72 -2.57 3.30
CA LYS A 135 1.38 -3.10 3.49
C LYS A 135 0.37 -2.18 2.80
N MET A 136 -0.50 -2.76 1.99
CA MET A 136 -1.57 -2.02 1.33
C MET A 136 -2.79 -2.91 1.13
N ASP A 137 -3.95 -2.35 1.41
CA ASP A 137 -5.21 -3.05 1.24
C ASP A 137 -5.61 -3.13 -0.23
N MET A 138 -6.18 -4.28 -0.59
CA MET A 138 -6.74 -4.58 -1.89
C MET A 138 -8.25 -4.60 -1.75
N VAL A 139 -8.90 -3.54 -2.24
CA VAL A 139 -10.34 -3.31 -2.03
C VAL A 139 -11.09 -3.67 -3.31
N PRO A 140 -12.15 -4.51 -3.25
CA PRO A 140 -12.97 -4.81 -4.41
C PRO A 140 -13.53 -3.53 -5.06
N GLY A 141 -13.40 -3.43 -6.39
CA GLY A 141 -13.86 -2.28 -7.16
C GLY A 141 -12.94 -1.05 -7.11
N MET A 142 -11.81 -1.13 -6.43
CA MET A 142 -10.80 -0.06 -6.39
C MET A 142 -9.44 -0.56 -6.86
N VAL A 143 -8.62 0.34 -7.39
CA VAL A 143 -7.20 0.11 -7.62
C VAL A 143 -6.43 0.90 -6.58
N THR A 144 -5.79 0.20 -5.67
CA THR A 144 -4.82 0.80 -4.75
C THR A 144 -3.41 0.59 -5.28
N TYR A 145 -2.43 1.24 -4.73
CA TYR A 145 -1.05 1.06 -5.17
C TYR A 145 -0.06 1.27 -4.03
N MET A 146 1.09 0.69 -4.20
CA MET A 146 2.31 1.01 -3.46
C MET A 146 3.48 1.04 -4.43
N TRP A 147 4.60 1.61 -4.02
CA TRP A 147 5.83 1.51 -4.78
C TRP A 147 7.01 1.20 -3.87
N LEU A 148 8.00 0.56 -4.42
CA LEU A 148 9.24 0.22 -3.73
C LEU A 148 10.38 0.03 -4.73
N THR A 149 11.61 0.03 -4.22
CA THR A 149 12.79 -0.34 -4.99
C THR A 149 13.48 -1.51 -4.29
N PRO A 150 13.47 -2.72 -4.86
CA PRO A 150 14.19 -3.85 -4.27
C PRO A 150 15.70 -3.59 -4.29
N THR A 151 16.37 -3.79 -3.15
CA THR A 151 17.82 -3.54 -3.00
C THR A 151 18.63 -4.78 -2.68
N LEU A 152 17.97 -5.88 -2.35
CA LEU A 152 18.60 -7.15 -2.00
C LEU A 152 17.93 -8.29 -2.75
N GLU A 153 18.75 -9.20 -3.31
CA GLU A 153 18.26 -10.46 -3.88
C GLU A 153 17.74 -11.38 -2.78
N GLY A 154 16.65 -12.06 -3.07
CA GLY A 154 16.06 -13.02 -2.15
C GLY A 154 14.68 -13.45 -2.57
N SER A 155 14.11 -14.36 -1.80
CA SER A 155 12.69 -14.73 -1.87
C SER A 155 12.01 -14.26 -0.60
N TYR A 156 10.91 -13.54 -0.77
CA TYR A 156 10.17 -12.90 0.31
C TYR A 156 8.71 -13.34 0.25
N ASP A 157 8.12 -13.60 1.39
CA ASP A 157 6.74 -14.04 1.45
C ASP A 157 5.77 -12.88 1.29
N VAL A 158 4.81 -13.04 0.39
CA VAL A 158 3.65 -12.15 0.28
C VAL A 158 2.52 -12.72 1.12
N LEU A 159 2.13 -12.00 2.16
CA LEU A 159 1.12 -12.41 3.13
C LEU A 159 -0.18 -11.62 2.91
N CYS A 160 -1.31 -12.25 3.25
CA CYS A 160 -2.58 -11.55 3.44
C CYS A 160 -2.79 -11.38 4.95
N GLU A 161 -2.70 -10.15 5.43
CA GLU A 161 -2.94 -9.79 6.83
C GLU A 161 -4.35 -9.22 7.07
N GLU A 162 -5.29 -9.51 6.17
CA GLU A 162 -6.70 -9.15 6.30
C GLU A 162 -7.56 -10.40 6.45
N LEU A 163 -8.66 -10.29 7.19
CA LEU A 163 -9.64 -11.37 7.31
C LEU A 163 -10.42 -11.51 6.00
N CYS A 164 -9.98 -12.39 5.13
CA CYS A 164 -10.50 -12.58 3.78
C CYS A 164 -11.37 -13.84 3.61
N GLY A 165 -12.01 -14.30 4.67
CA GLY A 165 -12.95 -15.43 4.68
C GLY A 165 -12.41 -16.66 5.43
N MET A 166 -13.31 -17.64 5.61
CA MET A 166 -13.04 -18.95 6.27
C MET A 166 -13.27 -20.07 5.27
#